data_3dbb13da0d4036a219b727d5964583d7
#
_entry.id   3dbb13da0d4036a219b727d5964583d7
#
_cell.length_a   1.000
_cell.length_b   1.000
_cell.length_c   1.000
_cell.angle_alpha   90.00
_cell.angle_beta   90.00
_cell.angle_gamma   90.00
#
_symmetry.space_group_name_H-M   'P 1'
#
loop_
_entity.id
_entity.type
_entity.pdbx_description
1 polymer ?
#
loop_
_entity_poly.entity_id
_entity_poly.type
_entity_poly.pdbx_seq_one_letter_code
_entity_poly.pdbx_strand_id
1 'polypeptide(L)'
;MEDVFLTQKGYEQLREELEFLKTTKRREISQAIAKARAMGDLSENAEYDAAKEAQGHLEKRIVELEDKLSRARIIENENIPTDKVYIGACVKLRDEDTKEESAYTLVSPAEADYTQNKLSIESPIGKALLGRKAGEIVEIQVPAGILKYKIIEISR
;
A
#
# COMPACT_ATOMS: atom_id res chain seq x y z
N MET A 1 -7.45 0.58 18.06
CA MET A 1 -7.03 0.82 16.69
C MET A 1 -5.65 0.22 16.44
N GLU A 2 -5.50 -0.43 15.33
CA GLU A 2 -4.23 -1.08 15.00
C GLU A 2 -3.21 -0.07 14.48
N ASP A 3 -1.97 -0.25 14.86
CA ASP A 3 -0.87 0.56 14.33
C ASP A 3 -0.64 0.23 12.86
N VAL A 4 -0.24 1.24 12.09
CA VAL A 4 0.14 1.09 10.70
C VAL A 4 1.66 1.17 10.60
N PHE A 5 2.31 0.09 10.20
CA PHE A 5 3.76 0.05 10.09
C PHE A 5 4.21 0.54 8.72
N LEU A 6 5.08 1.54 8.72
CA LEU A 6 5.61 2.15 7.50
C LEU A 6 7.12 2.30 7.60
N THR A 7 7.79 2.24 6.45
CA THR A 7 9.18 2.68 6.38
C THR A 7 9.20 4.21 6.40
N GLN A 8 10.36 4.81 6.64
CA GLN A 8 10.51 6.26 6.59
C GLN A 8 10.09 6.80 5.20
N LYS A 9 10.50 6.11 4.15
CA LYS A 9 10.16 6.48 2.77
C LYS A 9 8.64 6.42 2.54
N GLY A 10 7.99 5.34 2.99
CA GLY A 10 6.54 5.19 2.84
C GLY A 10 5.77 6.25 3.61
N TYR A 11 6.22 6.57 4.81
CA TYR A 11 5.61 7.64 5.61
C TYR A 11 5.70 9.00 4.89
N GLU A 12 6.87 9.33 4.36
CA GLU A 12 7.06 10.57 3.64
C GLU A 12 6.23 10.64 2.36
N GLN A 13 6.11 9.54 1.63
CA GLN A 13 5.28 9.48 0.43
C GLN A 13 3.81 9.74 0.74
N LEU A 14 3.28 9.13 1.80
CA LEU A 14 1.89 9.36 2.21
C LEU A 14 1.66 10.78 2.70
N ARG A 15 2.61 11.35 3.41
CA ARG A 15 2.53 12.72 3.88
C ARG A 15 2.52 13.71 2.72
N GLU A 16 3.38 13.49 1.72
CA GLU A 16 3.41 14.32 0.50
C GLU A 16 2.12 14.21 -0.29
N GLU A 17 1.57 13.00 -0.43
CA GLU A 17 0.28 12.79 -1.08
C GLU A 17 -0.82 13.56 -0.35
N LEU A 18 -0.87 13.46 0.98
CA LEU A 18 -1.86 14.17 1.78
C LEU A 18 -1.77 15.67 1.59
N GLU A 19 -0.56 16.24 1.63
CA GLU A 19 -0.36 17.66 1.42
C GLU A 19 -0.81 18.11 0.03
N PHE A 20 -0.46 17.35 -0.99
CA PHE A 20 -0.90 17.61 -2.37
C PHE A 20 -2.43 17.61 -2.47
N LEU A 21 -3.10 16.63 -1.87
CA LEU A 21 -4.56 16.54 -1.91
C LEU A 21 -5.23 17.70 -1.18
N LYS A 22 -4.70 18.09 -0.02
CA LYS A 22 -5.27 19.16 0.80
C LYS A 22 -5.06 20.56 0.20
N THR A 23 -4.02 20.73 -0.59
CA THR A 23 -3.71 22.03 -1.19
C THR A 23 -4.09 22.06 -2.67
N THR A 24 -3.29 21.45 -3.52
CA THR A 24 -3.43 21.55 -4.97
C THR A 24 -4.74 20.93 -5.47
N LYS A 25 -5.02 19.72 -5.05
CA LYS A 25 -6.21 18.98 -5.55
C LYS A 25 -7.52 19.61 -5.08
N ARG A 26 -7.60 20.00 -3.82
CA ARG A 26 -8.77 20.72 -3.30
C ARG A 26 -9.06 21.99 -4.09
N ARG A 27 -8.01 22.75 -4.40
CA ARG A 27 -8.16 23.98 -5.16
C ARG A 27 -8.67 23.72 -6.57
N GLU A 28 -8.10 22.73 -7.25
CA GLU A 28 -8.54 22.34 -8.59
C GLU A 28 -10.02 21.95 -8.62
N ILE A 29 -10.45 21.13 -7.64
CA ILE A 29 -11.84 20.71 -7.56
C ILE A 29 -12.77 21.85 -7.20
N SER A 30 -12.37 22.74 -6.28
CA SER A 30 -13.15 23.93 -5.95
C SER A 30 -13.34 24.83 -7.17
N GLN A 31 -12.31 25.01 -7.98
CA GLN A 31 -12.39 25.77 -9.22
C GLN A 31 -13.30 25.08 -10.23
N ALA A 32 -13.25 23.75 -10.33
CA ALA A 32 -14.14 23.00 -11.21
C ALA A 32 -15.60 23.14 -10.82
N ILE A 33 -15.90 23.11 -9.51
CA ILE A 33 -17.24 23.30 -9.00
C ILE A 33 -17.73 24.73 -9.30
N ALA A 34 -16.89 25.74 -9.04
CA ALA A 34 -17.24 27.15 -9.31
C ALA A 34 -17.54 27.36 -10.80
N LYS A 35 -16.69 26.79 -11.66
CA LYS A 35 -16.86 26.87 -13.12
C LYS A 35 -18.18 26.19 -13.56
N ALA A 36 -18.47 25.01 -13.03
CA ALA A 36 -19.69 24.28 -13.35
C ALA A 36 -20.95 25.05 -12.91
N ARG A 37 -20.90 25.67 -11.73
CA ARG A 37 -22.02 26.54 -11.27
C ARG A 37 -22.29 27.70 -12.20
N ALA A 38 -21.21 28.30 -12.75
CA ALA A 38 -21.35 29.42 -13.68
C ALA A 38 -21.97 29.01 -15.03
N MET A 39 -22.03 27.71 -15.34
CA MET A 39 -22.57 27.20 -16.61
C MET A 39 -24.08 27.06 -16.63
N GLY A 40 -24.79 27.34 -15.54
CA GLY A 40 -26.24 27.39 -15.53
C GLY A 40 -26.94 26.41 -14.61
N ASP A 41 -27.96 25.72 -15.11
CA ASP A 41 -28.86 24.87 -14.30
C ASP A 41 -28.12 23.69 -13.66
N LEU A 42 -28.07 23.67 -12.32
CA LEU A 42 -27.39 22.63 -11.55
C LEU A 42 -28.13 21.29 -11.56
N SER A 43 -29.42 21.28 -11.84
CA SER A 43 -30.20 20.05 -11.82
C SER A 43 -29.90 19.13 -13.02
N GLU A 44 -29.39 19.69 -14.12
CA GLU A 44 -29.03 18.95 -15.33
C GLU A 44 -27.56 19.15 -15.74
N ASN A 45 -26.73 19.59 -14.82
CA ASN A 45 -25.31 19.91 -15.09
C ASN A 45 -24.41 18.72 -14.73
N ALA A 46 -24.09 17.91 -15.73
CA ALA A 46 -23.24 16.74 -15.56
C ALA A 46 -21.82 17.10 -15.08
N GLU A 47 -21.30 18.27 -15.47
CA GLU A 47 -19.99 18.73 -15.01
C GLU A 47 -20.00 19.08 -13.52
N TYR A 48 -21.09 19.68 -13.04
CA TYR A 48 -21.26 19.95 -11.62
C TYR A 48 -21.33 18.65 -10.81
N ASP A 49 -22.14 17.69 -11.28
CA ASP A 49 -22.28 16.40 -10.60
C ASP A 49 -20.94 15.66 -10.54
N ALA A 50 -20.19 15.65 -11.64
CA ALA A 50 -18.86 15.02 -11.69
C ALA A 50 -17.89 15.70 -10.74
N ALA A 51 -17.90 17.03 -10.66
CA ALA A 51 -17.03 17.77 -9.76
C ALA A 51 -17.38 17.52 -8.28
N LYS A 52 -18.66 17.41 -7.95
CA LYS A 52 -19.11 17.08 -6.59
C LYS A 52 -18.74 15.66 -6.21
N GLU A 53 -18.85 14.73 -7.13
CA GLU A 53 -18.42 13.34 -6.90
C GLU A 53 -16.91 13.27 -6.66
N ALA A 54 -16.12 13.98 -7.48
CA ALA A 54 -14.67 14.07 -7.32
C ALA A 54 -14.30 14.67 -5.95
N GLN A 55 -15.05 15.67 -5.47
CA GLN A 55 -14.88 16.26 -4.16
C GLN A 55 -15.09 15.23 -3.05
N GLY A 56 -16.14 14.41 -3.18
CA GLY A 56 -16.43 13.34 -2.22
C GLY A 56 -15.31 12.32 -2.13
N HIS A 57 -14.80 11.88 -3.27
CA HIS A 57 -13.67 10.92 -3.32
C HIS A 57 -12.40 11.54 -2.74
N LEU A 58 -12.13 12.81 -3.02
CA LEU A 58 -10.98 13.53 -2.49
C LEU A 58 -11.02 13.60 -0.96
N GLU A 59 -12.15 14.02 -0.40
CA GLU A 59 -12.27 14.16 1.05
C GLU A 59 -12.18 12.81 1.76
N LYS A 60 -12.73 11.77 1.16
CA LYS A 60 -12.60 10.41 1.69
C LYS A 60 -11.12 9.97 1.73
N ARG A 61 -10.40 10.21 0.65
CA ARG A 61 -8.96 9.86 0.59
C ARG A 61 -8.15 10.64 1.61
N ILE A 62 -8.46 11.92 1.80
CA ILE A 62 -7.80 12.75 2.81
C ILE A 62 -7.99 12.16 4.21
N VAL A 63 -9.22 11.79 4.55
CA VAL A 63 -9.53 11.20 5.86
C VAL A 63 -8.78 9.87 6.04
N GLU A 64 -8.74 9.03 5.01
CA GLU A 64 -8.00 7.76 5.04
C GLU A 64 -6.51 7.98 5.30
N LEU A 65 -5.90 8.95 4.62
CA LEU A 65 -4.48 9.26 4.78
C LEU A 65 -4.19 9.86 6.16
N GLU A 66 -5.03 10.77 6.63
CA GLU A 66 -4.88 11.36 7.97
C GLU A 66 -4.96 10.27 9.04
N ASP A 67 -5.89 9.34 8.91
CA ASP A 67 -6.04 8.22 9.83
C ASP A 67 -4.80 7.32 9.83
N LYS A 68 -4.33 6.92 8.65
CA LYS A 68 -3.13 6.10 8.52
C LYS A 68 -1.90 6.76 9.11
N LEU A 69 -1.69 8.05 8.81
CA LEU A 69 -0.55 8.78 9.33
C LEU A 69 -0.62 8.98 10.85
N SER A 70 -1.81 9.16 11.41
CA SER A 70 -1.97 9.28 12.85
C SER A 70 -1.63 7.99 13.61
N ARG A 71 -1.82 6.84 12.96
CA ARG A 71 -1.51 5.52 13.52
C ARG A 71 -0.18 4.96 13.05
N ALA A 72 0.58 5.73 12.28
CA ALA A 72 1.82 5.25 11.68
C ALA A 72 2.92 5.03 12.72
N ARG A 73 3.59 3.90 12.58
CA ARG A 73 4.83 3.60 13.29
C ARG A 73 5.92 3.36 12.27
N ILE A 74 6.99 4.13 12.38
CA ILE A 74 8.10 4.05 11.43
C ILE A 74 9.03 2.93 11.87
N ILE A 75 9.32 2.03 10.93
CA ILE A 75 10.26 0.95 11.14
C ILE A 75 11.57 1.33 10.47
N GLU A 76 12.62 1.38 11.27
CA GLU A 76 13.98 1.58 10.75
C GLU A 76 14.54 0.26 10.29
N ASN A 77 15.01 0.21 9.04
CA ASN A 77 15.54 -1.01 8.44
C ASN A 77 16.71 -1.60 9.23
N GLU A 78 17.44 -0.78 9.96
CA GLU A 78 18.62 -1.21 10.72
C GLU A 78 18.29 -2.09 11.92
N ASN A 79 17.07 -2.00 12.44
CA ASN A 79 16.66 -2.67 13.66
C ASN A 79 15.70 -3.84 13.44
N ILE A 80 15.47 -4.23 12.19
CA ILE A 80 14.57 -5.34 11.89
C ILE A 80 15.31 -6.67 12.07
N PRO A 81 14.86 -7.54 13.00
CA PRO A 81 15.49 -8.85 13.13
C PRO A 81 15.33 -9.70 11.86
N THR A 82 16.24 -10.63 11.65
CA THR A 82 16.21 -11.55 10.50
C THR A 82 15.94 -13.00 10.91
N ASP A 83 15.57 -13.24 12.16
CA ASP A 83 15.20 -14.57 12.67
C ASP A 83 13.86 -15.06 12.10
N LYS A 84 12.99 -14.12 11.79
CA LYS A 84 11.68 -14.38 11.17
C LYS A 84 11.43 -13.34 10.10
N VAL A 85 10.36 -13.56 9.32
CA VAL A 85 9.92 -12.59 8.33
C VAL A 85 9.10 -11.49 9.03
N TYR A 86 9.63 -10.28 9.01
CA TYR A 86 8.95 -9.08 9.51
C TYR A 86 8.72 -8.10 8.35
N ILE A 87 7.88 -7.10 8.58
CA ILE A 87 7.72 -6.02 7.60
C ILE A 87 9.09 -5.35 7.37
N GLY A 88 9.39 -5.05 6.11
CA GLY A 88 10.70 -4.50 5.72
C GLY A 88 11.77 -5.56 5.40
N ALA A 89 11.49 -6.83 5.68
CA ALA A 89 12.43 -7.91 5.39
C ALA A 89 12.47 -8.23 3.90
N CYS A 90 13.65 -8.55 3.40
CA CYS A 90 13.84 -9.11 2.06
C CYS A 90 13.88 -10.64 2.20
N VAL A 91 12.97 -11.31 1.51
CA VAL A 91 12.81 -12.77 1.61
C VAL A 91 13.14 -13.40 0.27
N LYS A 92 14.09 -14.31 0.27
CA LYS A 92 14.40 -15.11 -0.90
C LYS A 92 13.57 -16.40 -0.86
N LEU A 93 12.77 -16.61 -1.89
CA LEU A 93 11.85 -17.73 -2.00
C LEU A 93 12.24 -18.63 -3.16
N ARG A 94 11.98 -19.94 -3.00
CA ARG A 94 12.10 -20.89 -4.08
C ARG A 94 10.74 -21.58 -4.27
N ASP A 95 10.24 -21.54 -5.51
CA ASP A 95 9.05 -22.29 -5.89
C ASP A 95 9.38 -23.78 -5.86
N GLU A 96 8.66 -24.56 -5.06
CA GLU A 96 8.95 -25.98 -4.91
C GLU A 96 8.60 -26.79 -6.16
N ASP A 97 7.70 -26.30 -7.01
CA ASP A 97 7.31 -27.00 -8.25
C ASP A 97 8.26 -26.69 -9.41
N THR A 98 8.56 -25.39 -9.65
CA THR A 98 9.40 -24.96 -10.77
C THR A 98 10.87 -24.85 -10.42
N LYS A 99 11.19 -24.80 -9.13
CA LYS A 99 12.56 -24.58 -8.60
C LYS A 99 13.12 -23.20 -8.91
N GLU A 100 12.30 -22.27 -9.38
CA GLU A 100 12.70 -20.89 -9.62
C GLU A 100 12.83 -20.14 -8.31
N GLU A 101 13.85 -19.29 -8.22
CA GLU A 101 14.09 -18.45 -7.06
C GLU A 101 13.73 -17.00 -7.36
N SER A 102 13.19 -16.33 -6.37
CA SER A 102 12.87 -14.90 -6.44
C SER A 102 13.04 -14.26 -5.07
N ALA A 103 13.27 -12.97 -5.06
CA ALA A 103 13.41 -12.21 -3.82
C ALA A 103 12.38 -11.11 -3.77
N TYR A 104 11.73 -10.96 -2.62
CA TYR A 104 10.71 -9.94 -2.40
C TYR A 104 10.97 -9.20 -1.11
N THR A 105 10.66 -7.91 -1.10
CA THR A 105 10.65 -7.10 0.12
C THR A 105 9.22 -6.95 0.59
N LEU A 106 8.96 -7.26 1.86
CA LEU A 106 7.63 -7.10 2.43
C LEU A 106 7.44 -5.67 2.92
N VAL A 107 6.41 -5.03 2.44
CA VAL A 107 6.11 -3.63 2.71
C VAL A 107 4.64 -3.45 3.08
N SER A 108 4.29 -2.26 3.56
CA SER A 108 2.88 -1.92 3.79
C SER A 108 2.13 -1.86 2.46
N PRO A 109 0.79 -1.99 2.47
CA PRO A 109 0.01 -1.88 1.23
C PRO A 109 0.28 -0.58 0.45
N ALA A 110 0.55 0.52 1.16
CA ALA A 110 0.83 1.81 0.54
C ALA A 110 2.13 1.83 -0.27
N GLU A 111 3.10 0.99 0.09
CA GLU A 111 4.40 0.93 -0.57
C GLU A 111 4.51 -0.21 -1.58
N ALA A 112 3.49 -1.05 -1.71
CA ALA A 112 3.55 -2.23 -2.58
C ALA A 112 3.76 -1.84 -4.04
N ASP A 113 4.71 -2.50 -4.70
CA ASP A 113 5.02 -2.30 -6.10
C ASP A 113 5.64 -3.59 -6.65
N TYR A 114 4.85 -4.34 -7.38
CA TYR A 114 5.27 -5.63 -7.90
C TYR A 114 6.38 -5.52 -8.94
N THR A 115 6.49 -4.37 -9.62
CA THR A 115 7.56 -4.15 -10.60
C THR A 115 8.93 -4.02 -9.91
N GLN A 116 8.95 -3.65 -8.63
CA GLN A 116 10.15 -3.56 -7.81
C GLN A 116 10.25 -4.69 -6.79
N ASN A 117 9.46 -5.75 -6.96
CA ASN A 117 9.40 -6.89 -6.04
C ASN A 117 9.08 -6.51 -4.59
N LYS A 118 8.22 -5.51 -4.42
CA LYS A 118 7.71 -5.10 -3.11
C LYS A 118 6.32 -5.65 -2.91
N LEU A 119 6.19 -6.63 -2.03
CA LEU A 119 4.92 -7.28 -1.72
C LEU A 119 4.27 -6.65 -0.51
N SER A 120 2.96 -6.43 -0.61
CA SER A 120 2.16 -6.00 0.53
C SER A 120 2.09 -7.12 1.57
N ILE A 121 2.23 -6.76 2.85
CA ILE A 121 2.00 -7.69 3.96
C ILE A 121 0.55 -8.18 4.02
N GLU A 122 -0.37 -7.49 3.35
CA GLU A 122 -1.78 -7.89 3.26
C GLU A 122 -2.07 -8.77 2.04
N SER A 123 -1.11 -8.93 1.12
CA SER A 123 -1.26 -9.84 -0.01
C SER A 123 -1.28 -11.30 0.47
N PRO A 124 -1.86 -12.24 -0.31
CA PRO A 124 -1.86 -13.66 0.08
C PRO A 124 -0.47 -14.20 0.38
N ILE A 125 0.52 -13.86 -0.46
CA ILE A 125 1.91 -14.28 -0.25
C ILE A 125 2.50 -13.59 0.98
N GLY A 126 2.29 -12.30 1.13
CA GLY A 126 2.81 -11.53 2.28
C GLY A 126 2.26 -12.04 3.61
N LYS A 127 0.96 -12.31 3.68
CA LYS A 127 0.34 -12.86 4.88
C LYS A 127 0.90 -14.24 5.24
N ALA A 128 1.13 -15.07 4.23
CA ALA A 128 1.65 -16.42 4.46
C ALA A 128 3.10 -16.39 4.95
N LEU A 129 3.88 -15.40 4.51
CA LEU A 129 5.29 -15.29 4.87
C LEU A 129 5.54 -14.65 6.23
N LEU A 130 4.69 -13.72 6.67
CA LEU A 130 4.88 -13.02 7.94
C LEU A 130 5.02 -13.99 9.12
N GLY A 131 6.04 -13.80 9.92
CA GLY A 131 6.30 -14.61 11.10
C GLY A 131 6.97 -15.96 10.83
N ARG A 132 7.21 -16.30 9.57
CA ARG A 132 7.87 -17.55 9.20
C ARG A 132 9.39 -17.43 9.30
N LYS A 133 10.04 -18.57 9.40
CA LYS A 133 11.50 -18.66 9.52
C LYS A 133 12.13 -19.19 8.23
N ALA A 134 13.41 -18.91 8.03
CA ALA A 134 14.16 -19.50 6.94
C ALA A 134 14.14 -21.04 7.04
N GLY A 135 13.99 -21.72 5.91
CA GLY A 135 13.88 -23.18 5.83
C GLY A 135 12.44 -23.70 5.88
N GLU A 136 11.47 -22.88 6.26
CA GLU A 136 10.07 -23.29 6.26
C GLU A 136 9.48 -23.27 4.85
N ILE A 137 8.57 -24.22 4.61
CA ILE A 137 7.79 -24.27 3.37
C ILE A 137 6.41 -23.71 3.68
N VAL A 138 5.98 -22.72 2.89
CA VAL A 138 4.65 -22.10 3.04
C VAL A 138 3.77 -22.50 1.87
N GLU A 139 2.53 -22.85 2.17
CA GLU A 139 1.50 -23.12 1.18
C GLU A 139 0.60 -21.88 1.08
N ILE A 140 0.39 -21.42 -0.15
CA ILE A 140 -0.42 -20.24 -0.40
C ILE A 140 -1.55 -20.62 -1.34
N GLN A 141 -2.78 -20.45 -0.87
CA GLN A 141 -3.95 -20.73 -1.69
C GLN A 141 -4.29 -19.50 -2.52
N VAL A 142 -4.30 -19.69 -3.83
CA VAL A 142 -4.67 -18.64 -4.81
C VAL A 142 -5.75 -19.20 -5.73
N PRO A 143 -6.46 -18.37 -6.51
CA PRO A 143 -7.53 -18.87 -7.41
C PRO A 143 -7.06 -19.94 -8.39
N ALA A 144 -5.79 -19.86 -8.81
CA ALA A 144 -5.22 -20.84 -9.76
C ALA A 144 -4.78 -22.15 -9.12
N GLY A 145 -4.83 -22.29 -7.77
CA GLY A 145 -4.42 -23.49 -7.05
C GLY A 145 -3.62 -23.19 -5.81
N ILE A 146 -2.77 -24.13 -5.41
CA ILE A 146 -1.91 -23.99 -4.23
C ILE A 146 -0.47 -23.78 -4.68
N LEU A 147 0.14 -22.72 -4.20
CA LEU A 147 1.56 -22.44 -4.42
C LEU A 147 2.36 -22.88 -3.20
N LYS A 148 3.50 -23.50 -3.41
CA LYS A 148 4.42 -23.92 -2.34
C LYS A 148 5.76 -23.22 -2.53
N TYR A 149 6.15 -22.43 -1.54
CA TYR A 149 7.42 -21.73 -1.53
C TYR A 149 8.24 -22.11 -0.31
N LYS A 150 9.53 -22.32 -0.53
CA LYS A 150 10.49 -22.49 0.58
C LYS A 150 11.20 -21.17 0.81
N ILE A 151 11.27 -20.76 2.07
CA ILE A 151 12.03 -19.58 2.47
C ILE A 151 13.50 -19.95 2.53
N ILE A 152 14.30 -19.43 1.60
CA ILE A 152 15.71 -19.75 1.49
C ILE A 152 16.54 -18.86 2.42
N GLU A 153 16.26 -17.56 2.43
CA GLU A 153 17.02 -16.58 3.18
C GLU A 153 16.16 -15.39 3.55
N ILE A 154 16.39 -14.86 4.75
CA ILE A 154 15.76 -13.62 5.23
C ILE A 154 16.89 -12.62 5.46
N SER A 155 16.76 -11.43 4.84
CA SER A 155 17.74 -10.35 4.96
C SER A 155 17.04 -9.01 5.12
N ARG A 156 17.79 -7.92 5.09
CA ARG A 156 17.26 -6.55 5.22
C ARG A 156 17.56 -5.72 3.99
#